data_f5d7f370b497083211b078dd45a471fa
#
_entry.id   f5d7f370b497083211b078dd45a471fa
#
_cell.length_a   1.000
_cell.length_b   1.000
_cell.length_c   1.000
_cell.angle_alpha   90.00
_cell.angle_beta   90.00
_cell.angle_gamma   90.00
#
_symmetry.space_group_name_H-M   'P 1'
#
loop_
_entity.id
_entity.type
_entity.pdbx_description
1 polymer ?
#
loop_
_entity_poly.entity_id
_entity_poly.type
_entity_poly.pdbx_seq_one_letter_code
_entity_poly.pdbx_strand_id
1 'polypeptide(L)'
;MHVGCEFVQRAQIPTHAVLQVEPRTDGDFRMVDARWDEQTSAASRAYVDVLGNVCRRLTLPAGRSVTRFDAHADVSPEEDGVDAGAVEVPPEALPDTVLSYTLPSRFCPSDELGDVAWELFGAVPQGWSRVQTISDWVHEKVAFRYGGSASTATAVDVLAARAGVCRDFAHLGVALCRALSIPARYAFGYLPDIGVPTPDDPMDFCAWMEVFLGGRWWTFDPRNGARRIGRVLIGRGRDALDVAMVSTFGTVELESMLVWADEVIG
;
A
#
# COMPACT_ATOMS: atom_id res chain seq x y z
N MET A 1 -7.11 9.33 15.74
CA MET A 1 -7.61 8.90 14.40
C MET A 1 -8.71 7.88 14.56
N HIS A 2 -9.81 8.03 13.83
CA HIS A 2 -10.84 7.00 13.65
C HIS A 2 -10.66 6.40 12.26
N VAL A 3 -10.38 5.11 12.17
CA VAL A 3 -10.10 4.41 10.90
C VAL A 3 -10.97 3.17 10.77
N GLY A 4 -11.30 2.79 9.56
CA GLY A 4 -12.02 1.57 9.31
C GLY A 4 -12.52 1.42 7.89
N CYS A 5 -13.24 0.32 7.68
CA CYS A 5 -13.85 0.01 6.38
C CYS A 5 -15.09 -0.87 6.54
N GLU A 6 -15.94 -0.82 5.53
CA GLU A 6 -17.09 -1.69 5.40
C GLU A 6 -17.13 -2.27 3.99
N PHE A 7 -17.30 -3.59 3.88
CA PHE A 7 -17.53 -4.29 2.63
C PHE A 7 -18.92 -4.88 2.63
N VAL A 8 -19.69 -4.60 1.59
CA VAL A 8 -20.95 -5.27 1.29
C VAL A 8 -20.70 -6.22 0.14
N GLN A 9 -20.87 -7.50 0.40
CA GLN A 9 -20.50 -8.57 -0.50
C GLN A 9 -21.66 -9.54 -0.73
N ARG A 10 -21.70 -10.18 -1.90
CA ARG A 10 -22.68 -11.20 -2.24
C ARG A 10 -21.99 -12.46 -2.74
N ALA A 11 -22.22 -13.58 -2.06
CA ALA A 11 -21.75 -14.91 -2.47
C ALA A 11 -22.94 -15.80 -2.83
N GLN A 12 -22.80 -16.66 -3.84
CA GLN A 12 -23.85 -17.61 -4.22
C GLN A 12 -23.89 -18.81 -3.25
N ILE A 13 -22.76 -19.19 -2.72
CA ILE A 13 -22.58 -20.28 -1.74
C ILE A 13 -21.68 -19.79 -0.61
N PRO A 14 -21.66 -20.45 0.57
CA PRO A 14 -20.70 -20.12 1.60
C PRO A 14 -19.27 -20.14 1.04
N THR A 15 -18.57 -19.00 1.09
CA THR A 15 -17.28 -18.81 0.42
C THR A 15 -16.22 -18.34 1.42
N HIS A 16 -15.10 -19.07 1.47
CA HIS A 16 -13.97 -18.68 2.30
C HIS A 16 -13.32 -17.39 1.77
N ALA A 17 -12.94 -16.52 2.70
CA ALA A 17 -12.26 -15.27 2.40
C ALA A 17 -11.15 -14.99 3.42
N VAL A 18 -10.18 -14.19 2.98
CA VAL A 18 -9.16 -13.56 3.82
C VAL A 18 -9.27 -12.06 3.61
N LEU A 19 -9.44 -11.32 4.70
CA LEU A 19 -9.41 -9.86 4.71
C LEU A 19 -8.09 -9.40 5.34
N GLN A 20 -7.48 -8.39 4.73
CA GLN A 20 -6.27 -7.73 5.20
C GLN A 20 -6.55 -6.23 5.26
N VAL A 21 -7.21 -5.81 6.33
CA VAL A 21 -7.63 -4.41 6.57
C VAL A 21 -7.35 -3.98 8.01
N GLU A 22 -6.92 -4.91 8.86
CA GLU A 22 -6.47 -4.60 10.21
C GLU A 22 -5.07 -3.98 10.16
N PRO A 23 -4.82 -2.89 10.90
CA PRO A 23 -3.50 -2.31 11.00
C PRO A 23 -2.45 -3.30 11.54
N ARG A 24 -1.23 -3.19 11.03
CA ARG A 24 -0.08 -3.94 11.57
C ARG A 24 0.22 -3.50 13.00
N THR A 25 0.95 -4.37 13.72
CA THR A 25 1.36 -4.09 15.11
C THR A 25 2.72 -3.40 15.22
N ASP A 26 3.43 -3.24 14.09
CA ASP A 26 4.79 -2.65 14.01
C ASP A 26 4.80 -1.31 13.23
N GLY A 27 3.67 -0.63 13.13
CA GLY A 27 3.57 0.73 12.57
C GLY A 27 3.92 1.81 13.59
N ASP A 28 4.18 3.02 13.12
CA ASP A 28 4.45 4.21 13.97
C ASP A 28 3.13 4.80 14.52
N PHE A 29 2.28 3.95 15.07
CA PHE A 29 1.02 4.30 15.70
C PHE A 29 0.68 3.30 16.81
N ARG A 30 -0.22 3.67 17.71
CA ARG A 30 -0.73 2.80 18.75
C ARG A 30 -2.23 2.60 18.60
N MET A 31 -2.66 1.35 18.43
CA MET A 31 -4.09 1.01 18.44
C MET A 31 -4.66 1.26 19.85
N VAL A 32 -5.75 2.01 19.92
CA VAL A 32 -6.49 2.29 21.17
C VAL A 32 -7.57 1.26 21.37
N ASP A 33 -8.40 1.05 20.36
CA ASP A 33 -9.41 0.01 20.32
C ASP A 33 -9.54 -0.50 18.86
N ALA A 34 -10.14 -1.67 18.71
CA ALA A 34 -10.48 -2.23 17.42
C ALA A 34 -11.68 -3.17 17.57
N ARG A 35 -12.61 -3.11 16.64
CA ARG A 35 -13.83 -3.91 16.64
C ARG A 35 -14.13 -4.44 15.24
N TRP A 36 -14.55 -5.70 15.20
CA TRP A 36 -15.14 -6.32 14.03
C TRP A 36 -16.65 -6.51 14.21
N ASP A 37 -17.41 -6.14 13.18
CA ASP A 37 -18.80 -6.51 13.00
C ASP A 37 -18.91 -7.25 11.68
N GLU A 38 -19.24 -8.53 11.76
CA GLU A 38 -19.15 -9.42 10.60
C GLU A 38 -20.30 -10.43 10.58
N GLN A 39 -20.88 -10.57 9.40
CA GLN A 39 -21.84 -11.62 9.12
C GLN A 39 -21.10 -12.80 8.49
N THR A 40 -20.84 -13.83 9.26
CA THR A 40 -20.09 -15.01 8.83
C THR A 40 -20.86 -16.30 9.10
N SER A 41 -20.58 -17.36 8.36
CA SER A 41 -21.15 -18.69 8.57
C SER A 41 -20.37 -19.52 9.58
N ALA A 42 -19.22 -19.05 10.02
CA ALA A 42 -18.37 -19.66 11.04
C ALA A 42 -17.57 -18.57 11.76
N ALA A 43 -17.06 -18.88 12.96
CA ALA A 43 -16.21 -17.95 13.70
C ALA A 43 -14.99 -17.53 12.86
N SER A 44 -14.78 -16.23 12.75
CA SER A 44 -13.59 -15.69 12.11
C SER A 44 -12.37 -15.78 13.03
N ARG A 45 -11.18 -15.75 12.45
CA ARG A 45 -9.93 -15.72 13.22
C ARG A 45 -8.85 -14.88 12.54
N ALA A 46 -8.15 -14.09 13.34
CA ALA A 46 -6.96 -13.40 12.90
C ALA A 46 -5.73 -14.32 12.90
N TYR A 47 -4.77 -14.02 12.05
CA TYR A 47 -3.42 -14.59 12.03
C TYR A 47 -2.46 -13.56 11.44
N VAL A 48 -1.15 -13.78 11.65
CA VAL A 48 -0.11 -12.97 11.04
C VAL A 48 0.51 -13.79 9.92
N ASP A 49 0.65 -13.19 8.72
CA ASP A 49 1.26 -13.84 7.58
C ASP A 49 2.81 -13.84 7.67
N VAL A 50 3.46 -14.42 6.66
CA VAL A 50 4.93 -14.51 6.59
C VAL A 50 5.62 -13.16 6.41
N LEU A 51 4.88 -12.13 6.00
CA LEU A 51 5.35 -10.75 5.85
C LEU A 51 5.04 -9.88 7.08
N GLY A 52 4.43 -10.47 8.12
CA GLY A 52 4.04 -9.78 9.34
C GLY A 52 2.74 -8.98 9.24
N ASN A 53 1.93 -9.19 8.19
CA ASN A 53 0.64 -8.52 8.04
C ASN A 53 -0.45 -9.24 8.83
N VAL A 54 -1.37 -8.47 9.40
CA VAL A 54 -2.53 -9.00 10.12
C VAL A 54 -3.61 -9.38 9.11
N CYS A 55 -4.00 -10.64 9.10
CA CYS A 55 -5.00 -11.19 8.19
C CYS A 55 -6.14 -11.82 8.98
N ARG A 56 -7.37 -11.69 8.50
CA ARG A 56 -8.55 -12.33 9.08
C ARG A 56 -9.16 -13.33 8.13
N ARG A 57 -9.24 -14.57 8.57
CA ARG A 57 -9.96 -15.63 7.84
C ARG A 57 -11.39 -15.72 8.32
N LEU A 58 -12.31 -15.78 7.37
CA LEU A 58 -13.74 -15.95 7.63
C LEU A 58 -14.43 -16.73 6.50
N THR A 59 -15.70 -17.06 6.68
CA THR A 59 -16.53 -17.64 5.63
C THR A 59 -17.76 -16.76 5.44
N LEU A 60 -17.82 -16.10 4.30
CA LEU A 60 -18.99 -15.32 3.90
C LEU A 60 -20.18 -16.28 3.69
N PRO A 61 -21.36 -15.99 4.26
CA PRO A 61 -22.55 -16.82 4.03
C PRO A 61 -23.06 -16.69 2.59
N ALA A 62 -23.87 -17.63 2.16
CA ALA A 62 -24.63 -17.46 0.92
C ALA A 62 -25.58 -16.26 1.05
N GLY A 63 -25.69 -15.47 -0.01
CA GLY A 63 -26.47 -14.23 -0.04
C GLY A 63 -25.60 -12.99 0.22
N ARG A 64 -26.25 -11.91 0.62
CA ARG A 64 -25.63 -10.62 0.95
C ARG A 64 -25.10 -10.65 2.37
N SER A 65 -23.89 -10.18 2.57
CA SER A 65 -23.26 -10.06 3.89
C SER A 65 -22.53 -8.74 4.03
N VAL A 66 -22.34 -8.31 5.26
CA VAL A 66 -21.59 -7.11 5.62
C VAL A 66 -20.41 -7.52 6.50
N THR A 67 -19.26 -6.96 6.22
CA THR A 67 -18.06 -7.10 7.05
C THR A 67 -17.54 -5.69 7.33
N ARG A 68 -17.41 -5.33 8.61
CA ARG A 68 -16.98 -4.00 9.03
C ARG A 68 -15.85 -4.12 10.04
N PHE A 69 -14.77 -3.38 9.80
CA PHE A 69 -13.69 -3.12 10.73
C PHE A 69 -13.74 -1.66 11.16
N ASP A 70 -13.63 -1.40 12.47
CA ASP A 70 -13.73 -0.07 13.06
C ASP A 70 -12.71 0.06 14.20
N ALA A 71 -11.91 1.12 14.22
CA ALA A 71 -10.83 1.26 15.17
C ALA A 71 -10.43 2.70 15.44
N HIS A 72 -9.83 2.94 16.61
CA HIS A 72 -9.14 4.19 16.92
C HIS A 72 -7.64 3.93 17.08
N ALA A 73 -6.85 4.82 16.52
CA ALA A 73 -5.39 4.79 16.61
C ALA A 73 -4.84 6.15 17.04
N ASP A 74 -3.88 6.14 17.95
CA ASP A 74 -3.03 7.29 18.22
C ASP A 74 -1.91 7.29 17.19
N VAL A 75 -1.79 8.37 16.46
CA VAL A 75 -0.76 8.55 15.41
C VAL A 75 0.14 9.72 15.78
N SER A 76 1.37 9.72 15.27
CA SER A 76 2.25 10.89 15.39
C SER A 76 1.64 12.10 14.66
N PRO A 77 1.73 13.31 15.22
CA PRO A 77 1.38 14.54 14.52
C PRO A 77 2.45 14.96 13.50
N GLU A 78 3.56 14.25 13.42
CA GLU A 78 4.65 14.55 12.52
C GLU A 78 4.38 14.01 11.13
N GLU A 79 4.85 14.73 10.13
CA GLU A 79 4.86 14.23 8.74
C GLU A 79 5.82 13.06 8.55
N ASP A 80 5.66 12.33 7.44
CA ASP A 80 6.61 11.29 7.01
C ASP A 80 8.06 11.78 7.13
N GLY A 81 8.94 10.97 7.72
CA GLY A 81 10.33 11.34 8.00
C GLY A 81 11.17 11.57 6.75
N VAL A 82 12.16 12.43 6.84
CA VAL A 82 13.13 12.78 5.79
C VAL A 82 14.55 12.63 6.30
N ASP A 83 15.42 12.08 5.46
CA ASP A 83 16.86 12.12 5.64
C ASP A 83 17.57 12.31 4.28
N ALA A 84 17.80 13.56 3.92
CA ALA A 84 18.46 13.90 2.67
C ALA A 84 19.88 13.33 2.55
N GLY A 85 20.48 12.88 3.66
CA GLY A 85 21.79 12.23 3.71
C GLY A 85 21.73 10.70 3.62
N ALA A 86 20.54 10.10 3.58
CA ALA A 86 20.40 8.64 3.50
C ALA A 86 20.97 8.11 2.17
N VAL A 87 21.90 7.17 2.26
CA VAL A 87 22.62 6.61 1.12
C VAL A 87 22.01 5.31 0.62
N GLU A 88 22.20 5.00 -0.66
CA GLU A 88 21.92 3.65 -1.17
C GLU A 88 22.87 2.65 -0.52
N VAL A 89 22.34 1.49 -0.16
CA VAL A 89 23.14 0.39 0.37
C VAL A 89 23.44 -0.56 -0.78
N PRO A 90 24.71 -0.82 -1.09
CA PRO A 90 25.07 -1.69 -2.21
C PRO A 90 24.60 -3.13 -1.94
N PRO A 91 24.25 -3.91 -2.98
CA PRO A 91 23.63 -5.23 -2.84
C PRO A 91 24.37 -6.20 -1.91
N GLU A 92 25.69 -6.17 -1.91
CA GLU A 92 26.55 -7.02 -1.05
C GLU A 92 26.49 -6.65 0.44
N ALA A 93 26.01 -5.46 0.79
CA ALA A 93 25.87 -4.99 2.16
C ALA A 93 24.40 -4.99 2.63
N LEU A 94 23.45 -5.39 1.79
CA LEU A 94 22.03 -5.47 2.15
C LEU A 94 21.80 -6.62 3.15
N PRO A 95 20.96 -6.40 4.19
CA PRO A 95 20.45 -7.50 5.01
C PRO A 95 19.72 -8.55 4.17
N ASP A 96 19.87 -9.84 4.48
CA ASP A 96 19.21 -10.95 3.74
C ASP A 96 17.69 -10.76 3.64
N THR A 97 17.06 -10.20 4.67
CA THR A 97 15.62 -9.93 4.71
C THR A 97 15.18 -8.83 3.77
N VAL A 98 16.10 -8.03 3.24
CA VAL A 98 15.81 -6.91 2.33
C VAL A 98 16.03 -7.30 0.88
N LEU A 99 16.88 -8.30 0.59
CA LEU A 99 17.25 -8.71 -0.76
C LEU A 99 16.04 -9.03 -1.67
N SER A 100 14.99 -9.64 -1.13
CA SER A 100 13.80 -9.98 -1.91
C SER A 100 13.08 -8.74 -2.48
N TYR A 101 13.33 -7.57 -1.92
CA TYR A 101 12.76 -6.29 -2.36
C TYR A 101 13.59 -5.57 -3.43
N THR A 102 14.65 -6.19 -3.95
CA THR A 102 15.34 -5.78 -5.17
C THR A 102 14.88 -6.56 -6.40
N LEU A 103 14.09 -7.63 -6.22
CA LEU A 103 13.69 -8.55 -7.27
C LEU A 103 12.35 -8.12 -7.90
N PRO A 104 12.10 -8.47 -9.17
CA PRO A 104 10.80 -8.26 -9.79
C PRO A 104 9.70 -9.03 -9.07
N SER A 105 8.47 -8.56 -9.22
CA SER A 105 7.28 -9.21 -8.68
C SER A 105 6.09 -9.05 -9.64
N ARG A 106 4.93 -9.66 -9.32
CA ARG A 106 3.79 -9.76 -10.26
C ARG A 106 3.38 -8.42 -10.87
N PHE A 107 3.31 -7.36 -10.06
CA PHE A 107 2.90 -6.04 -10.55
C PHE A 107 4.07 -5.07 -10.72
N CYS A 108 5.26 -5.45 -10.27
CA CYS A 108 6.48 -4.66 -10.38
C CYS A 108 7.55 -5.44 -11.17
N PRO A 109 7.38 -5.63 -12.52
CA PRO A 109 8.36 -6.30 -13.36
C PRO A 109 9.56 -5.38 -13.63
N SER A 110 10.40 -5.20 -12.61
CA SER A 110 11.54 -4.28 -12.62
C SER A 110 12.63 -4.67 -13.60
N ASP A 111 12.70 -5.94 -13.96
CA ASP A 111 13.57 -6.50 -15.01
C ASP A 111 13.24 -5.98 -16.42
N GLU A 112 11.98 -5.57 -16.66
CA GLU A 112 11.56 -4.97 -17.92
C GLU A 112 11.80 -3.45 -17.98
N LEU A 113 12.13 -2.81 -16.84
CA LEU A 113 12.28 -1.36 -16.74
C LEU A 113 13.75 -0.88 -16.60
N GLY A 114 14.72 -1.79 -16.72
CA GLY A 114 16.13 -1.49 -16.52
C GLY A 114 16.62 -0.31 -17.37
N ASP A 115 16.46 -0.40 -18.69
CA ASP A 115 16.94 0.62 -19.63
C ASP A 115 16.29 1.98 -19.34
N VAL A 116 14.98 2.02 -19.14
CA VAL A 116 14.24 3.25 -18.83
C VAL A 116 14.67 3.86 -17.51
N ALA A 117 14.83 3.05 -16.46
CA ALA A 117 15.25 3.53 -15.15
C ALA A 117 16.67 4.12 -15.16
N TRP A 118 17.60 3.46 -15.85
CA TRP A 118 18.97 3.96 -16.00
C TRP A 118 19.06 5.20 -16.89
N GLU A 119 18.29 5.27 -17.97
CA GLU A 119 18.23 6.48 -18.82
C GLU A 119 17.71 7.69 -18.03
N LEU A 120 16.64 7.52 -17.26
CA LEU A 120 16.00 8.64 -16.54
C LEU A 120 16.73 9.02 -15.25
N PHE A 121 17.24 8.05 -14.50
CA PHE A 121 17.69 8.28 -13.12
C PHE A 121 19.13 7.84 -12.85
N GLY A 122 19.81 7.21 -13.81
CA GLY A 122 21.19 6.71 -13.63
C GLY A 122 22.21 7.78 -13.29
N ALA A 123 22.03 9.00 -13.81
CA ALA A 123 22.90 10.16 -13.56
C ALA A 123 22.51 10.98 -12.31
N VAL A 124 21.36 10.71 -11.68
CA VAL A 124 20.93 11.41 -10.46
C VAL A 124 21.81 10.96 -9.29
N PRO A 125 22.21 11.85 -8.37
CA PRO A 125 22.98 11.47 -7.19
C PRO A 125 22.29 10.35 -6.40
N GLN A 126 23.07 9.32 -6.06
CA GLN A 126 22.57 8.13 -5.34
C GLN A 126 22.03 8.49 -3.95
N GLY A 127 21.15 7.62 -3.44
CA GLY A 127 20.52 7.78 -2.14
C GLY A 127 19.19 8.51 -2.21
N TRP A 128 18.90 9.29 -1.18
CA TRP A 128 17.63 10.00 -1.05
C TRP A 128 17.24 10.77 -2.32
N SER A 129 18.19 11.55 -2.89
CA SER A 129 17.95 12.39 -4.05
C SER A 129 17.42 11.61 -5.25
N ARG A 130 17.98 10.42 -5.51
CA ARG A 130 17.54 9.58 -6.63
C ARG A 130 16.13 9.05 -6.39
N VAL A 131 15.84 8.54 -5.21
CA VAL A 131 14.52 8.01 -4.86
C VAL A 131 13.47 9.12 -4.87
N GLN A 132 13.80 10.31 -4.34
CA GLN A 132 12.90 11.46 -4.40
C GLN A 132 12.62 11.86 -5.85
N THR A 133 13.64 11.91 -6.70
CA THR A 133 13.46 12.21 -8.13
C THR A 133 12.58 11.18 -8.83
N ILE A 134 12.69 9.88 -8.48
CA ILE A 134 11.81 8.84 -9.00
C ILE A 134 10.36 9.10 -8.55
N SER A 135 10.15 9.37 -7.26
CA SER A 135 8.83 9.65 -6.69
C SER A 135 8.17 10.86 -7.36
N ASP A 136 8.92 11.96 -7.49
CA ASP A 136 8.44 13.20 -8.12
C ASP A 136 8.12 12.98 -9.60
N TRP A 137 8.98 12.25 -10.31
CA TRP A 137 8.75 11.93 -11.70
C TRP A 137 7.48 11.10 -11.92
N VAL A 138 7.24 10.07 -11.06
CA VAL A 138 6.00 9.28 -11.12
C VAL A 138 4.79 10.17 -10.84
N HIS A 139 4.88 11.04 -9.85
CA HIS A 139 3.82 12.01 -9.51
C HIS A 139 3.46 12.91 -10.70
N GLU A 140 4.47 13.45 -11.38
CA GLU A 140 4.29 14.37 -12.50
C GLU A 140 3.81 13.69 -13.79
N LYS A 141 4.22 12.42 -14.03
CA LYS A 141 4.01 11.73 -15.31
C LYS A 141 2.80 10.83 -15.33
N VAL A 142 2.23 10.49 -14.19
CA VAL A 142 1.05 9.63 -14.10
C VAL A 142 -0.14 10.44 -13.62
N ALA A 143 -1.22 10.42 -14.40
CA ALA A 143 -2.47 11.06 -14.00
C ALA A 143 -3.29 10.13 -13.08
N PHE A 144 -3.69 10.64 -11.92
CA PHE A 144 -4.63 9.89 -11.06
C PHE A 144 -6.02 9.86 -11.68
N ARG A 145 -6.58 8.66 -11.83
CA ARG A 145 -7.93 8.43 -12.34
C ARG A 145 -8.55 7.19 -11.72
N TYR A 146 -9.68 7.31 -11.05
CA TYR A 146 -10.47 6.15 -10.66
C TYR A 146 -10.87 5.34 -11.89
N GLY A 147 -10.68 4.00 -11.83
CA GLY A 147 -10.90 3.13 -12.99
C GLY A 147 -9.90 3.32 -14.14
N GLY A 148 -8.84 4.11 -13.94
CA GLY A 148 -7.82 4.41 -14.94
C GLY A 148 -6.89 3.24 -15.30
N SER A 149 -6.94 2.15 -14.55
CA SER A 149 -6.17 0.94 -14.81
C SER A 149 -6.98 -0.33 -14.51
N ALA A 150 -6.66 -1.42 -15.19
CA ALA A 150 -7.20 -2.73 -14.86
C ALA A 150 -6.62 -3.25 -13.53
N SER A 151 -7.35 -4.13 -12.84
CA SER A 151 -6.86 -4.77 -11.62
C SER A 151 -5.59 -5.61 -11.83
N THR A 152 -5.30 -5.99 -13.07
CA THR A 152 -4.14 -6.77 -13.50
C THR A 152 -2.99 -5.92 -14.05
N ALA A 153 -3.15 -4.59 -14.15
CA ALA A 153 -2.15 -3.69 -14.70
C ALA A 153 -0.83 -3.74 -13.90
N THR A 154 0.27 -3.82 -14.61
CA THR A 154 1.63 -3.84 -14.08
C THR A 154 2.24 -2.43 -14.14
N ALA A 155 3.40 -2.23 -13.52
CA ALA A 155 4.16 -0.99 -13.61
C ALA A 155 4.50 -0.60 -15.07
N VAL A 156 4.73 -1.59 -15.94
CA VAL A 156 4.96 -1.37 -17.40
C VAL A 156 3.72 -0.82 -18.08
N ASP A 157 2.54 -1.39 -17.76
CA ASP A 157 1.27 -0.90 -18.32
C ASP A 157 0.99 0.54 -17.86
N VAL A 158 1.26 0.85 -16.60
CA VAL A 158 1.09 2.20 -16.04
C VAL A 158 2.06 3.20 -16.67
N LEU A 159 3.32 2.79 -16.87
CA LEU A 159 4.31 3.60 -17.57
C LEU A 159 3.86 3.97 -18.99
N ALA A 160 3.27 3.03 -19.70
CA ALA A 160 2.76 3.24 -21.06
C ALA A 160 1.47 4.10 -21.06
N ALA A 161 0.52 3.82 -20.18
CA ALA A 161 -0.78 4.48 -20.11
C ALA A 161 -0.72 5.89 -19.50
N ARG A 162 0.27 6.18 -18.65
CA ARG A 162 0.41 7.43 -17.89
C ARG A 162 -0.83 7.78 -17.06
N ALA A 163 -1.56 6.77 -16.60
CA ALA A 163 -2.74 6.93 -15.75
C ALA A 163 -2.93 5.70 -14.86
N GLY A 164 -3.48 5.91 -13.65
CA GLY A 164 -3.74 4.84 -12.70
C GLY A 164 -4.31 5.34 -11.37
N VAL A 165 -4.40 4.45 -10.41
CA VAL A 165 -4.79 4.72 -9.02
C VAL A 165 -3.57 4.67 -8.08
N CYS A 166 -3.73 4.96 -6.79
CA CYS A 166 -2.62 5.01 -5.82
C CYS A 166 -1.72 3.75 -5.86
N ARG A 167 -2.33 2.57 -6.02
CA ARG A 167 -1.63 1.29 -6.21
C ARG A 167 -0.63 1.35 -7.36
N ASP A 168 -1.03 1.92 -8.47
CA ASP A 168 -0.26 1.93 -9.72
C ASP A 168 0.93 2.89 -9.64
N PHE A 169 0.74 4.03 -8.98
CA PHE A 169 1.84 4.96 -8.65
C PHE A 169 2.90 4.28 -7.78
N ALA A 170 2.46 3.59 -6.72
CA ALA A 170 3.36 2.86 -5.84
C ALA A 170 4.09 1.73 -6.59
N HIS A 171 3.39 0.95 -7.42
CA HIS A 171 4.01 -0.12 -8.23
C HIS A 171 5.06 0.42 -9.19
N LEU A 172 4.79 1.52 -9.90
CA LEU A 172 5.73 2.12 -10.83
C LEU A 172 6.98 2.64 -10.08
N GLY A 173 6.79 3.36 -8.96
CA GLY A 173 7.90 3.82 -8.13
C GLY A 173 8.76 2.67 -7.60
N VAL A 174 8.11 1.62 -7.06
CA VAL A 174 8.80 0.39 -6.59
C VAL A 174 9.58 -0.29 -7.72
N ALA A 175 8.98 -0.45 -8.89
CA ALA A 175 9.64 -1.11 -10.02
C ALA A 175 10.84 -0.31 -10.54
N LEU A 176 10.75 1.01 -10.63
CA LEU A 176 11.86 1.89 -11.03
C LEU A 176 13.01 1.87 -10.01
N CYS A 177 12.70 1.89 -8.70
CA CYS A 177 13.74 1.74 -7.68
C CYS A 177 14.46 0.39 -7.80
N ARG A 178 13.72 -0.71 -7.92
CA ARG A 178 14.30 -2.06 -8.04
C ARG A 178 15.11 -2.24 -9.32
N ALA A 179 14.70 -1.64 -10.43
CA ALA A 179 15.45 -1.64 -11.68
C ALA A 179 16.86 -1.00 -11.54
N LEU A 180 17.03 -0.13 -10.53
CA LEU A 180 18.32 0.46 -10.13
C LEU A 180 18.97 -0.27 -8.95
N SER A 181 18.51 -1.47 -8.61
CA SER A 181 18.97 -2.27 -7.48
C SER A 181 18.73 -1.63 -6.10
N ILE A 182 17.80 -0.67 -6.00
CA ILE A 182 17.41 -0.03 -4.75
C ILE A 182 16.25 -0.82 -4.16
N PRO A 183 16.37 -1.40 -2.94
CA PRO A 183 15.29 -2.16 -2.35
C PRO A 183 14.08 -1.28 -2.08
N ALA A 184 12.94 -1.67 -2.63
CA ALA A 184 11.68 -0.97 -2.46
C ALA A 184 10.53 -1.96 -2.29
N ARG A 185 9.56 -1.61 -1.43
CA ARG A 185 8.38 -2.42 -1.17
C ARG A 185 7.10 -1.61 -1.23
N TYR A 186 6.04 -2.29 -1.57
CA TYR A 186 4.69 -1.77 -1.57
C TYR A 186 4.15 -1.74 -0.15
N ALA A 187 3.47 -0.67 0.20
CA ALA A 187 2.76 -0.52 1.45
C ALA A 187 1.38 0.10 1.19
N PHE A 188 0.41 -0.25 2.02
CA PHE A 188 -0.90 0.38 1.96
C PHE A 188 -1.54 0.46 3.35
N GLY A 189 -2.52 1.35 3.49
CA GLY A 189 -3.21 1.56 4.76
C GLY A 189 -4.25 2.67 4.69
N TYR A 190 -4.66 3.13 5.86
CA TYR A 190 -5.51 4.31 6.01
C TYR A 190 -4.64 5.56 6.00
N LEU A 191 -5.06 6.57 5.26
CA LEU A 191 -4.37 7.85 5.16
C LEU A 191 -5.37 9.00 5.25
N PRO A 192 -5.39 9.74 6.36
CA PRO A 192 -6.31 10.87 6.55
C PRO A 192 -5.90 12.10 5.75
N ASP A 193 -6.82 13.03 5.57
CA ASP A 193 -6.56 14.32 4.94
C ASP A 193 -6.17 15.40 5.96
N ILE A 194 -5.23 15.07 6.86
CA ILE A 194 -4.69 16.02 7.84
C ILE A 194 -3.72 16.98 7.16
N GLY A 195 -3.96 18.28 7.32
CA GLY A 195 -3.09 19.33 6.79
C GLY A 195 -3.11 19.50 5.27
N VAL A 196 -4.01 18.83 4.57
CA VAL A 196 -4.19 18.93 3.11
C VAL A 196 -5.65 19.20 2.77
N PRO A 197 -5.95 19.77 1.58
CA PRO A 197 -7.33 19.93 1.14
C PRO A 197 -8.03 18.57 1.04
N THR A 198 -9.26 18.48 1.55
CA THR A 198 -10.08 17.27 1.41
C THR A 198 -10.44 17.07 -0.06
N PRO A 199 -10.16 15.91 -0.65
CA PRO A 199 -10.56 15.60 -2.03
C PRO A 199 -12.09 15.57 -2.18
N ASP A 200 -12.57 15.83 -3.40
CA ASP A 200 -14.00 15.64 -3.74
C ASP A 200 -14.38 14.14 -3.84
N ASP A 201 -13.38 13.29 -4.06
CA ASP A 201 -13.56 11.84 -4.17
C ASP A 201 -13.79 11.19 -2.79
N PRO A 202 -14.59 10.11 -2.71
CA PRO A 202 -14.74 9.36 -1.46
C PRO A 202 -13.41 8.84 -0.92
N MET A 203 -13.28 8.78 0.41
CA MET A 203 -12.13 8.17 1.07
C MET A 203 -11.94 6.72 0.63
N ASP A 204 -10.70 6.33 0.37
CA ASP A 204 -10.29 4.99 0.00
C ASP A 204 -9.00 4.61 0.73
N PHE A 205 -8.64 3.34 0.69
CA PHE A 205 -7.30 2.92 1.08
C PHE A 205 -6.27 3.62 0.21
N CYS A 206 -5.15 3.99 0.82
CA CYS A 206 -4.05 4.61 0.11
C CYS A 206 -2.86 3.66 0.04
N ALA A 207 -2.18 3.66 -1.11
CA ALA A 207 -0.93 2.94 -1.31
C ALA A 207 0.23 3.91 -1.50
N TRP A 208 1.39 3.51 -0.99
CA TRP A 208 2.66 4.22 -1.13
C TRP A 208 3.81 3.23 -1.28
N MET A 209 5.02 3.70 -1.42
CA MET A 209 6.21 2.87 -1.40
C MET A 209 7.08 3.15 -0.17
N GLU A 210 7.76 2.11 0.31
CA GLU A 210 8.83 2.24 1.28
C GLU A 210 10.15 1.80 0.61
N VAL A 211 11.21 2.60 0.78
CA VAL A 211 12.52 2.36 0.17
C VAL A 211 13.59 2.24 1.24
N PHE A 212 14.49 1.27 1.09
CA PHE A 212 15.55 1.01 2.05
C PHE A 212 16.80 1.83 1.73
N LEU A 213 17.09 2.82 2.56
CA LEU A 213 18.24 3.70 2.45
C LEU A 213 18.90 3.87 3.82
N GLY A 214 20.22 3.90 3.87
CA GLY A 214 20.97 4.15 5.10
C GLY A 214 20.68 3.15 6.24
N GLY A 215 20.26 1.92 5.90
CA GLY A 215 19.99 0.88 6.88
C GLY A 215 18.57 0.84 7.44
N ARG A 216 17.64 1.65 6.93
CA ARG A 216 16.22 1.65 7.34
C ARG A 216 15.27 1.90 6.17
N TRP A 217 13.99 1.61 6.39
CA TRP A 217 12.91 1.90 5.45
C TRP A 217 12.42 3.34 5.61
N TRP A 218 12.18 4.01 4.48
CA TRP A 218 11.66 5.37 4.38
C TRP A 218 10.44 5.40 3.49
N THR A 219 9.44 6.18 3.88
CA THR A 219 8.20 6.36 3.11
C THR A 219 8.39 7.39 1.99
N PHE A 220 7.94 7.02 0.79
CA PHE A 220 7.80 7.92 -0.35
C PHE A 220 6.40 7.73 -0.95
N ASP A 221 5.74 8.82 -1.29
CA ASP A 221 4.36 8.78 -1.76
C ASP A 221 4.22 9.43 -3.14
N PRO A 222 4.46 8.68 -4.22
CA PRO A 222 4.37 9.22 -5.57
C PRO A 222 2.95 9.61 -5.98
N ARG A 223 1.89 9.09 -5.31
CA ARG A 223 0.51 9.51 -5.58
C ARG A 223 0.23 10.92 -5.04
N ASN A 224 0.62 11.21 -3.82
CA ASN A 224 0.34 12.49 -3.19
C ASN A 224 1.42 13.54 -3.48
N GLY A 225 2.64 13.13 -3.84
CA GLY A 225 3.75 14.04 -4.13
C GLY A 225 4.22 14.87 -2.92
N ALA A 226 3.76 14.53 -1.73
CA ALA A 226 4.02 15.25 -0.49
C ALA A 226 4.08 14.29 0.70
N ARG A 227 4.78 14.72 1.74
CA ARG A 227 4.78 14.03 3.03
C ARG A 227 3.42 14.20 3.69
N ARG A 228 2.96 13.17 4.39
CA ARG A 228 1.64 13.16 5.00
C ARG A 228 1.74 12.87 6.49
N ILE A 229 0.69 13.19 7.22
CA ILE A 229 0.52 12.94 8.65
C ILE A 229 -0.47 11.78 8.83
N GLY A 230 -0.24 10.92 9.82
CA GLY A 230 -1.26 10.00 10.30
C GLY A 230 -1.44 8.71 9.49
N ARG A 231 -0.41 8.20 8.81
CA ARG A 231 -0.49 6.90 8.14
C ARG A 231 -0.73 5.78 9.16
N VAL A 232 -1.81 5.04 8.96
CA VAL A 232 -2.09 3.80 9.70
C VAL A 232 -1.87 2.62 8.77
N LEU A 233 -0.71 1.99 8.89
CA LEU A 233 -0.25 0.93 8.01
C LEU A 233 -1.04 -0.36 8.21
N ILE A 234 -1.59 -0.92 7.12
CA ILE A 234 -2.27 -2.21 7.08
C ILE A 234 -1.31 -3.31 6.63
N GLY A 235 -0.61 -3.11 5.53
CA GLY A 235 0.21 -4.17 4.96
C GLY A 235 1.43 -3.68 4.20
N ARG A 236 2.45 -4.56 4.18
CA ARG A 236 3.68 -4.44 3.39
C ARG A 236 3.89 -5.70 2.59
N GLY A 237 4.32 -5.55 1.34
CA GLY A 237 4.62 -6.68 0.47
C GLY A 237 5.52 -6.29 -0.69
N ARG A 238 5.84 -7.24 -1.56
CA ARG A 238 6.61 -6.94 -2.78
C ARG A 238 5.78 -6.11 -3.75
N ASP A 239 4.49 -6.37 -3.80
CA ASP A 239 3.48 -5.61 -4.53
C ASP A 239 2.08 -5.89 -3.94
N ALA A 240 1.02 -5.38 -4.56
CA ALA A 240 -0.35 -5.54 -4.08
C ALA A 240 -0.87 -7.00 -4.06
N LEU A 241 -0.21 -7.95 -4.74
CA LEU A 241 -0.59 -9.36 -4.66
C LEU A 241 -0.32 -9.93 -3.25
N ASP A 242 0.80 -9.53 -2.64
CA ASP A 242 1.17 -9.97 -1.30
C ASP A 242 0.26 -9.37 -0.20
N VAL A 243 -0.47 -8.31 -0.52
CA VAL A 243 -1.26 -7.51 0.45
C VAL A 243 -2.66 -7.17 -0.07
N ALA A 244 -3.32 -8.14 -0.67
CA ALA A 244 -4.69 -7.96 -1.17
C ALA A 244 -5.68 -7.72 -0.01
N MET A 245 -6.42 -6.61 -0.05
CA MET A 245 -7.43 -6.25 0.96
C MET A 245 -8.46 -7.36 1.20
N VAL A 246 -8.88 -8.01 0.13
CA VAL A 246 -9.82 -9.13 0.15
C VAL A 246 -9.35 -10.19 -0.84
N SER A 247 -9.19 -11.42 -0.36
CA SER A 247 -8.96 -12.61 -1.18
C SER A 247 -10.10 -13.60 -0.96
N THR A 248 -10.80 -14.00 -2.02
CA THR A 248 -11.90 -14.95 -1.95
C THR A 248 -11.55 -16.28 -2.63
N PHE A 249 -11.95 -17.39 -2.04
CA PHE A 249 -11.75 -18.72 -2.59
C PHE A 249 -13.03 -19.23 -3.26
N GLY A 250 -13.57 -18.38 -4.14
CA GLY A 250 -14.79 -18.58 -4.91
C GLY A 250 -15.28 -17.24 -5.46
N THR A 251 -16.40 -17.28 -6.19
CA THR A 251 -17.00 -16.09 -6.79
C THR A 251 -17.77 -15.30 -5.74
N VAL A 252 -17.34 -14.10 -5.49
CA VAL A 252 -17.98 -13.11 -4.62
C VAL A 252 -18.07 -11.79 -5.37
N GLU A 253 -19.25 -11.19 -5.38
CA GLU A 253 -19.49 -9.86 -5.91
C GLU A 253 -19.28 -8.84 -4.79
N LEU A 254 -18.50 -7.79 -5.04
CA LEU A 254 -18.39 -6.62 -4.19
C LEU A 254 -19.46 -5.61 -4.59
N GLU A 255 -20.50 -5.45 -3.75
CA GLU A 255 -21.59 -4.50 -4.02
C GLU A 255 -21.20 -3.07 -3.64
N SER A 256 -20.51 -2.89 -2.51
CA SER A 256 -19.97 -1.59 -2.09
C SER A 256 -18.78 -1.75 -1.14
N MET A 257 -17.95 -0.72 -1.11
CA MET A 257 -16.87 -0.54 -0.16
C MET A 257 -16.91 0.89 0.37
N LEU A 258 -16.79 1.04 1.69
CA LEU A 258 -16.61 2.33 2.35
C LEU A 258 -15.33 2.26 3.17
N VAL A 259 -14.59 3.35 3.17
CA VAL A 259 -13.37 3.51 3.97
C VAL A 259 -13.46 4.83 4.70
N TRP A 260 -12.96 4.91 5.92
CA TRP A 260 -12.83 6.15 6.67
C TRP A 260 -11.48 6.24 7.35
N ALA A 261 -10.96 7.45 7.41
CA ALA A 261 -9.72 7.80 8.09
C ALA A 261 -9.84 9.26 8.56
N ASP A 262 -10.48 9.45 9.72
CA ASP A 262 -10.87 10.76 10.21
C ASP A 262 -9.99 11.20 11.37
N GLU A 263 -9.60 12.46 11.39
CA GLU A 263 -8.98 13.06 12.55
C GLU A 263 -10.00 13.17 13.70
N VAL A 264 -9.63 12.68 14.88
CA VAL A 264 -10.41 12.86 16.11
C VAL A 264 -9.70 13.88 16.97
N ILE A 265 -10.26 15.08 17.03
CA ILE A 265 -9.77 16.13 17.90
C ILE A 265 -10.37 15.86 19.30
N GLY A 266 -9.50 15.52 20.26
CA GLY A 266 -9.87 15.23 21.66
C GLY A 266 -10.15 16.50 22.48
#